data_5b5f7bf9b296a315c604b986da81a295
#
_entry.id   5b5f7bf9b296a315c604b986da81a295
#
_cell.length_a   1.000
_cell.length_b   1.000
_cell.length_c   1.000
_cell.angle_alpha   90.00
_cell.angle_beta   90.00
_cell.angle_gamma   90.00
#
_symmetry.space_group_name_H-M   'P 1'
#
loop_
_entity.id
_entity.type
_entity.pdbx_description
1 polymer ?
#
loop_
_entity_poly.entity_id
_entity_poly.type
_entity_poly.pdbx_seq_one_letter_code
_entity_poly.pdbx_strand_id
1 'polypeptide(L)'
;MLKDEHADISSAAAEIYAAATAVNDILMMQYVCEEMGVGFQLPFILQVDNQAACCFASQEKYSGKSKLRHIDQRQAWVTALRDSNIVKTQFVPTLDNRADWLTKPLAQPAFVRFREMMMKPCSF
;
A
#
# COMPACT_ATOMS: atom_id res chain seq x y z
N MET A 1 -25.26 -14.22 -9.36
CA MET A 1 -24.64 -14.42 -8.04
C MET A 1 -23.17 -14.85 -8.08
N LEU A 2 -22.69 -15.43 -9.19
CA LEU A 2 -21.28 -15.85 -9.34
C LEU A 2 -20.34 -14.80 -9.98
N LYS A 3 -20.84 -13.63 -10.33
CA LYS A 3 -20.03 -12.57 -11.01
C LYS A 3 -19.27 -11.64 -10.05
N ASP A 4 -19.72 -11.50 -8.82
CA ASP A 4 -19.16 -10.50 -7.91
C ASP A 4 -17.92 -11.00 -7.16
N GLU A 5 -17.88 -12.29 -6.80
CA GLU A 5 -16.71 -12.87 -6.11
C GLU A 5 -15.42 -12.87 -6.96
N HIS A 6 -15.55 -13.10 -8.28
CA HIS A 6 -14.38 -13.06 -9.17
C HIS A 6 -13.84 -11.65 -9.42
N ALA A 7 -14.73 -10.64 -9.44
CA ALA A 7 -14.32 -9.25 -9.58
C ALA A 7 -13.59 -8.77 -8.32
N ASP A 8 -14.07 -9.14 -7.15
CA ASP A 8 -13.45 -8.77 -5.87
C ASP A 8 -12.07 -9.42 -5.68
N ILE A 9 -11.92 -10.68 -6.05
CA ILE A 9 -10.64 -11.39 -5.98
C ILE A 9 -9.61 -10.77 -6.94
N SER A 10 -10.01 -10.40 -8.16
CA SER A 10 -9.10 -9.76 -9.12
C SER A 10 -8.68 -8.37 -8.69
N SER A 11 -9.57 -7.60 -8.07
CA SER A 11 -9.29 -6.28 -7.51
C SER A 11 -8.34 -6.37 -6.32
N ALA A 12 -8.60 -7.28 -5.37
CA ALA A 12 -7.72 -7.51 -4.23
C ALA A 12 -6.31 -7.98 -4.66
N ALA A 13 -6.24 -8.82 -5.69
CA ALA A 13 -4.97 -9.27 -6.26
C ALA A 13 -4.14 -8.13 -6.85
N ALA A 14 -4.77 -7.22 -7.59
CA ALA A 14 -4.12 -6.05 -8.13
C ALA A 14 -3.60 -5.11 -7.04
N GLU A 15 -4.38 -4.93 -5.97
CA GLU A 15 -4.00 -4.13 -4.81
C GLU A 15 -2.81 -4.74 -4.03
N ILE A 16 -2.79 -6.06 -3.85
CA ILE A 16 -1.66 -6.77 -3.23
C ILE A 16 -0.39 -6.61 -4.09
N TYR A 17 -0.53 -6.69 -5.40
CA TYR A 17 0.59 -6.47 -6.31
C TYR A 17 1.13 -5.04 -6.18
N ALA A 18 0.26 -4.05 -6.19
CA ALA A 18 0.61 -2.65 -6.02
C ALA A 18 1.28 -2.39 -4.66
N ALA A 19 0.75 -2.98 -3.60
CA ALA A 19 1.33 -2.89 -2.26
C ALA A 19 2.75 -3.48 -2.20
N ALA A 20 2.96 -4.66 -2.78
CA ALA A 20 4.28 -5.28 -2.83
C ALA A 20 5.28 -4.45 -3.64
N THR A 21 4.86 -3.85 -4.74
CA THR A 21 5.68 -2.94 -5.54
C THR A 21 6.06 -1.69 -4.75
N ALA A 22 5.09 -1.07 -4.08
CA ALA A 22 5.33 0.11 -3.23
C ALA A 22 6.31 -0.20 -2.09
N VAL A 23 6.20 -1.36 -1.46
CA VAL A 23 7.13 -1.80 -0.40
C VAL A 23 8.54 -1.97 -0.96
N ASN A 24 8.69 -2.54 -2.14
CA ASN A 24 9.99 -2.68 -2.79
C ASN A 24 10.65 -1.31 -3.06
N ASP A 25 9.87 -0.34 -3.55
CA ASP A 25 10.37 1.03 -3.78
C ASP A 25 10.75 1.74 -2.47
N ILE A 26 9.98 1.54 -1.40
CA ILE A 26 10.29 2.06 -0.07
C ILE A 26 11.62 1.48 0.44
N LEU A 27 11.83 0.18 0.31
CA LEU A 27 13.09 -0.44 0.73
C LEU A 27 14.29 0.07 -0.09
N MET A 28 14.11 0.27 -1.38
CA MET A 28 15.15 0.88 -2.22
C MET A 28 15.49 2.30 -1.75
N MET A 29 14.48 3.11 -1.47
CA MET A 29 14.69 4.46 -0.93
C MET A 29 15.38 4.42 0.43
N GLN A 30 15.04 3.47 1.29
CA GLN A 30 15.70 3.28 2.57
C GLN A 30 17.20 3.06 2.40
N TYR A 31 17.61 2.14 1.53
CA TYR A 31 19.02 1.88 1.26
C TYR A 31 19.76 3.13 0.77
N VAL A 32 19.17 3.86 -0.18
CA VAL A 32 19.79 5.10 -0.69
C VAL A 32 19.97 6.14 0.42
N CYS A 33 18.98 6.31 1.27
CA CYS A 33 19.06 7.28 2.36
C CYS A 33 20.03 6.86 3.46
N GLU A 34 20.13 5.58 3.78
CA GLU A 34 21.12 5.04 4.70
C GLU A 34 22.54 5.33 4.19
N GLU A 35 22.82 5.12 2.91
CA GLU A 35 24.09 5.45 2.27
C GLU A 35 24.39 6.97 2.31
N MET A 36 23.35 7.80 2.27
CA MET A 36 23.45 9.26 2.41
C MET A 36 23.57 9.72 3.87
N GLY A 37 23.52 8.82 4.84
CA GLY A 37 23.53 9.15 6.27
C GLY A 37 22.21 9.72 6.79
N VAL A 38 21.11 9.55 6.06
CA VAL A 38 19.75 9.96 6.47
C VAL A 38 19.05 8.76 7.11
N GLY A 39 18.76 8.87 8.40
CA GLY A 39 18.03 7.83 9.13
C GLY A 39 16.53 7.86 8.85
N PHE A 40 15.92 6.67 8.82
CA PHE A 40 14.47 6.51 8.78
C PHE A 40 13.91 5.96 10.09
N GLN A 41 12.69 6.36 10.38
CA GLN A 41 11.94 5.76 11.49
C GLN A 41 11.14 4.55 10.96
N LEU A 42 11.33 3.39 11.57
CA LEU A 42 10.56 2.18 11.28
C LEU A 42 9.43 2.02 12.32
N PRO A 43 8.33 1.38 11.94
CA PRO A 43 7.98 0.85 10.63
C PRO A 43 7.51 1.92 9.64
N PHE A 44 7.68 1.67 8.35
CA PHE A 44 7.00 2.45 7.31
C PHE A 44 5.51 2.17 7.31
N ILE A 45 4.70 3.21 7.20
CA ILE A 45 3.24 3.08 7.12
C ILE A 45 2.81 3.04 5.66
N LEU A 46 2.35 1.87 5.22
CA LEU A 46 1.74 1.70 3.90
C LEU A 46 0.22 1.91 4.03
N GLN A 47 -0.28 3.01 3.50
CA GLN A 47 -1.70 3.30 3.48
C GLN A 47 -2.37 2.64 2.28
N VAL A 48 -3.43 1.89 2.52
CA VAL A 48 -4.18 1.13 1.52
C VAL A 48 -5.66 1.45 1.65
N ASP A 49 -6.32 1.77 0.53
CA ASP A 49 -7.74 2.11 0.52
C ASP A 49 -8.67 0.90 0.24
N ASN A 50 -8.12 -0.28 0.15
CA ASN A 50 -8.85 -1.53 0.01
C ASN A 50 -8.75 -2.34 1.31
N GLN A 51 -9.89 -2.52 1.98
CA GLN A 51 -9.95 -3.29 3.24
C GLN A 51 -9.51 -4.74 3.06
N ALA A 52 -9.88 -5.37 1.95
CA ALA A 52 -9.48 -6.75 1.67
C ALA A 52 -7.95 -6.87 1.54
N ALA A 53 -7.31 -5.96 0.80
CA ALA A 53 -5.85 -5.93 0.68
C ALA A 53 -5.17 -5.63 2.01
N CYS A 54 -5.73 -4.73 2.82
CA CYS A 54 -5.24 -4.45 4.16
C CYS A 54 -5.35 -5.66 5.08
N CYS A 55 -6.48 -6.38 5.05
CA CYS A 55 -6.68 -7.62 5.80
C CYS A 55 -5.73 -8.72 5.35
N PHE A 56 -5.52 -8.89 4.04
CA PHE A 56 -4.58 -9.87 3.52
C PHE A 56 -3.15 -9.63 4.00
N ALA A 57 -2.72 -8.39 4.01
CA ALA A 57 -1.40 -8.03 4.53
C ALA A 57 -1.30 -8.19 6.07
N SER A 58 -2.44 -8.24 6.76
CA SER A 58 -2.54 -8.37 8.22
C SER A 58 -2.77 -9.81 8.69
N GLN A 59 -3.08 -10.76 7.81
CA GLN A 59 -3.37 -12.14 8.19
C GLN A 59 -2.12 -12.84 8.74
N GLU A 60 -2.27 -13.39 9.94
CA GLU A 60 -1.18 -14.11 10.64
C GLU A 60 -0.84 -15.47 10.04
N LYS A 61 -1.72 -16.03 9.21
CA LYS A 61 -1.53 -17.36 8.62
C LYS A 61 -1.77 -17.34 7.13
N TYR A 62 -0.69 -17.45 6.39
CA TYR A 62 -0.71 -17.82 5.01
C TYR A 62 -1.25 -19.27 4.85
N SER A 63 -2.45 -19.40 4.33
CA SER A 63 -3.04 -20.71 4.05
C SER A 63 -2.75 -21.15 2.61
N GLY A 64 -1.55 -21.34 2.20
CA GLY A 64 -1.00 -21.76 0.89
C GLY A 64 -1.87 -22.47 -0.15
N LYS A 65 -3.17 -22.18 -0.21
CA LYS A 65 -4.18 -22.87 -1.01
C LYS A 65 -4.79 -22.03 -2.14
N SER A 66 -4.30 -20.81 -2.35
CA SER A 66 -4.79 -20.01 -3.47
C SER A 66 -4.28 -20.56 -4.80
N LYS A 67 -5.10 -20.53 -5.82
CA LYS A 67 -4.72 -20.92 -7.20
C LYS A 67 -3.70 -19.96 -7.85
N LEU A 68 -3.34 -18.89 -7.16
CA LEU A 68 -2.52 -17.79 -7.67
C LEU A 68 -1.20 -17.69 -6.88
N ARG A 69 -0.31 -18.63 -7.11
CA ARG A 69 1.01 -18.72 -6.44
C ARG A 69 1.81 -17.42 -6.38
N HIS A 70 1.69 -16.57 -7.40
CA HIS A 70 2.44 -15.31 -7.46
C HIS A 70 1.94 -14.28 -6.46
N ILE A 71 0.64 -14.27 -6.19
CA ILE A 71 0.01 -13.38 -5.20
C ILE A 71 0.37 -13.87 -3.82
N ASP A 72 0.33 -15.17 -3.63
CA ASP A 72 0.67 -15.84 -2.38
C ASP A 72 2.11 -15.52 -1.94
N GLN A 73 3.07 -15.55 -2.87
CA GLN A 73 4.46 -15.22 -2.58
C GLN A 73 4.66 -13.75 -2.20
N ARG A 74 3.99 -12.83 -2.90
CA ARG A 74 4.04 -11.40 -2.58
C ARG A 74 3.40 -11.10 -1.24
N GLN A 75 2.27 -11.71 -0.96
CA GLN A 75 1.60 -11.60 0.33
C GLN A 75 2.50 -12.11 1.45
N ALA A 76 3.10 -13.28 1.29
CA ALA A 76 4.02 -13.86 2.27
C ALA A 76 5.22 -12.94 2.53
N TRP A 77 5.75 -12.32 1.49
CA TRP A 77 6.86 -11.37 1.61
C TRP A 77 6.47 -10.10 2.37
N VAL A 78 5.33 -9.48 2.04
CA VAL A 78 4.81 -8.30 2.76
C VAL A 78 4.51 -8.64 4.22
N THR A 79 3.95 -9.83 4.47
CA THR A 79 3.69 -10.34 5.82
C THR A 79 4.99 -10.51 6.62
N ALA A 80 6.02 -11.07 6.01
CA ALA A 80 7.33 -11.22 6.65
C ALA A 80 7.97 -9.87 7.02
N LEU A 81 7.85 -8.87 6.16
CA LEU A 81 8.33 -7.51 6.43
C LEU A 81 7.53 -6.82 7.54
N ARG A 82 6.23 -7.08 7.62
CA ARG A 82 5.39 -6.62 8.74
C ARG A 82 5.85 -7.26 10.05
N ASP A 83 6.05 -8.57 10.07
CA ASP A 83 6.46 -9.31 11.28
C ASP A 83 7.85 -8.90 11.75
N SER A 84 8.69 -8.47 10.82
CA SER A 84 10.01 -7.87 11.12
C SER A 84 9.92 -6.39 11.52
N ASN A 85 8.72 -5.82 11.66
CA ASN A 85 8.48 -4.41 12.00
C ASN A 85 9.13 -3.40 11.03
N ILE A 86 9.25 -3.78 9.76
CA ILE A 86 9.77 -2.90 8.69
C ILE A 86 8.65 -2.12 8.04
N VAL A 87 7.50 -2.77 7.82
CA VAL A 87 6.31 -2.19 7.19
C VAL A 87 5.08 -2.45 8.05
N LYS A 88 4.20 -1.48 8.13
CA LYS A 88 2.87 -1.61 8.74
C LYS A 88 1.82 -1.15 7.76
N THR A 89 0.82 -1.97 7.50
CA THR A 89 -0.32 -1.59 6.66
C THR A 89 -1.37 -0.87 7.49
N GLN A 90 -1.94 0.17 6.92
CA GLN A 90 -3.02 0.95 7.52
C GLN A 90 -4.10 1.21 6.47
N PHE A 91 -5.36 0.91 6.82
CA PHE A 91 -6.48 1.28 5.96
C PHE A 91 -6.66 2.79 5.96
N VAL A 92 -6.92 3.35 4.79
CA VAL A 92 -7.29 4.74 4.60
C VAL A 92 -8.57 4.81 3.75
N PRO A 93 -9.58 5.62 4.13
CA PRO A 93 -10.74 5.83 3.28
C PRO A 93 -10.34 6.40 1.92
N THR A 94 -11.04 6.04 0.86
CA THR A 94 -10.74 6.49 -0.51
C THR A 94 -10.66 8.01 -0.62
N LEU A 95 -11.50 8.73 0.13
CA LEU A 95 -11.51 10.20 0.15
C LEU A 95 -10.24 10.81 0.78
N ASP A 96 -9.50 10.03 1.53
CA ASP A 96 -8.27 10.46 2.22
C ASP A 96 -7.00 9.83 1.61
N ASN A 97 -7.16 9.00 0.58
CA ASN A 97 -6.04 8.39 -0.12
C ASN A 97 -5.32 9.41 -1.01
N ARG A 98 -4.20 9.91 -0.54
CA ARG A 98 -3.40 10.94 -1.24
C ARG A 98 -2.85 10.48 -2.59
N ALA A 99 -2.66 9.19 -2.79
CA ALA A 99 -2.18 8.64 -4.05
C ALA A 99 -3.18 8.84 -5.20
N ASP A 100 -4.47 8.97 -4.91
CA ASP A 100 -5.52 9.22 -5.92
C ASP A 100 -5.29 10.53 -6.68
N TRP A 101 -4.62 11.50 -6.09
CA TRP A 101 -4.29 12.75 -6.76
C TRP A 101 -3.44 12.57 -8.02
N LEU A 102 -2.58 11.56 -8.03
CA LEU A 102 -1.66 11.28 -9.13
C LEU A 102 -2.16 10.16 -10.06
N THR A 103 -3.15 9.39 -9.64
CA THR A 103 -3.57 8.17 -10.34
C THR A 103 -4.97 8.22 -10.92
N LYS A 104 -5.80 9.19 -10.52
CA LYS A 104 -7.19 9.31 -10.95
C LYS A 104 -7.53 10.73 -11.40
N PRO A 105 -8.39 10.89 -12.42
CA PRO A 105 -8.99 12.18 -12.71
C PRO A 105 -9.93 12.54 -11.55
N LEU A 106 -9.68 13.65 -10.89
CA LEU A 106 -10.46 14.11 -9.75
C LEU A 106 -11.32 15.31 -10.12
N ALA A 107 -12.53 15.40 -9.53
CA ALA A 107 -13.32 16.61 -9.55
C ALA A 107 -12.59 17.74 -8.81
N GLN A 108 -12.86 18.99 -9.20
CA GLN A 108 -12.16 20.16 -8.67
C GLN A 108 -12.07 20.22 -7.14
N PRO A 109 -13.14 19.97 -6.35
CA PRO A 109 -13.05 20.03 -4.90
C PRO A 109 -12.09 19.00 -4.30
N ALA A 110 -12.11 17.76 -4.82
CA ALA A 110 -11.22 16.71 -4.38
C ALA A 110 -9.76 17.00 -4.77
N PHE A 111 -9.54 17.50 -5.98
CA PHE A 111 -8.22 17.90 -6.45
C PHE A 111 -7.60 18.99 -5.58
N VAL A 112 -8.36 20.04 -5.27
CA VAL A 112 -7.90 21.14 -4.40
C VAL A 112 -7.55 20.62 -3.01
N ARG A 113 -8.40 19.77 -2.43
CA ARG A 113 -8.14 19.16 -1.12
C ARG A 113 -6.82 18.39 -1.09
N PHE A 114 -6.59 17.48 -2.04
CA PHE A 114 -5.37 16.70 -2.10
C PHE A 114 -4.14 17.56 -2.39
N ARG A 115 -4.28 18.55 -3.26
CA ARG A 115 -3.20 19.51 -3.51
C ARG A 115 -2.77 20.22 -2.22
N GLU A 116 -3.71 20.70 -1.43
CA GLU A 116 -3.42 21.37 -0.16
C GLU A 116 -2.81 20.43 0.88
N MET A 117 -3.18 19.16 0.88
CA MET A 117 -2.59 18.16 1.75
C MET A 117 -1.13 17.82 1.38
N MET A 118 -0.80 17.86 0.10
CA MET A 118 0.50 17.44 -0.42
C MET A 118 1.48 18.61 -0.55
N MET A 119 0.98 19.78 -0.90
CA MET A 119 1.79 20.97 -1.19
C MET A 119 1.57 22.03 -0.12
N LYS A 120 1.94 21.70 1.12
CA LYS A 120 2.01 22.74 2.15
C LYS A 120 3.09 23.75 1.77
N PRO A 121 2.79 25.07 1.76
CA PRO A 121 3.83 26.06 1.57
C PRO A 121 4.89 25.88 2.66
N CYS A 122 6.15 25.75 2.25
CA CYS A 122 7.26 25.85 3.20
C CYS A 122 7.19 27.22 3.85
N SER A 123 6.91 27.27 5.13
CA SER A 123 7.20 28.47 5.92
C SER A 123 8.71 28.52 6.14
N PHE A 124 9.37 29.35 5.38
CA PHE A 124 10.75 29.71 5.65
C PHE A 124 10.81 30.63 6.86
#